data_38ab1958ba6e4fff9e1d1e8a23aac49a
#
_entry.id   38ab1958ba6e4fff9e1d1e8a23aac49a
#
_cell.length_a   1.000
_cell.length_b   1.000
_cell.length_c   1.000
_cell.angle_alpha   90.00
_cell.angle_beta   90.00
_cell.angle_gamma   90.00
#
_symmetry.space_group_name_H-M   'P 1'
#
loop_
_entity.id
_entity.type
_entity.pdbx_description
1 polymer ?
#
loop_
_entity_poly.entity_id
_entity_poly.type
_entity_poly.pdbx_seq_one_letter_code
_entity_poly.pdbx_strand_id
1 'polypeptide(L)'
;MNGLVFNMVGGGGGGVKLVSIAITTPPAKTTYVSGETFNPAGMVVTATYSNGATLKATGYSFSPDTALTDGTTSVTIEYTEGGVTKTAEQAITVVHRLESISITTKPTKTTYEYGDSFQSAGMVVKATYSDGATANVTGYSCSPTLLSTVGTQTITVSYTENGVTKTATTSVTVNRKTISAVPSQSGTLTYNGGSQSPTWNNYSTTQLTIGGTTSGTNAGSYTATFTPKSNYRWADGTTTAKSVSWSIGKAAGSLSISPTSMTLDTTTKSKTITVTRSGDGTISAVSSNTAAATVSVSGNTVTVSGKANGSATITISVAAGTNYTAPASKTCAVTVSFLKDNFADNDWASIIAACHSGSVPSTWVVGNSKTMTINGASYQVDIIGKNHDTYTAGGKAPLTFQLHDCYADTKAMNSSNTNSGGWTSCAMRSTHLPAILALMPTEIQNGIREVNKLTSAGSQSATINTTADKLFLLSEVEVFGSTSYSAAGEGTQYDYYKAGNSKVKNRNGSAASWWERSPYASYSTRFCLVNGNGGANYITASDARCVAFGFCF
;
A
#
# COMPACT_ATOMS: atom_id res chain seq x y z
N MET A 1 -2.17 -98.11 35.64
CA MET A 1 -1.67 -99.49 35.83
C MET A 1 -1.51 -99.82 37.33
N ASN A 2 -1.85 -101.00 37.69
CA ASN A 2 -1.80 -101.74 38.90
C ASN A 2 -3.12 -101.69 39.72
N GLY A 3 -4.08 -102.51 39.21
CA GLY A 3 -5.14 -103.08 40.01
C GLY A 3 -4.56 -104.19 40.93
N LEU A 4 -4.62 -103.90 42.20
CA LEU A 4 -4.43 -105.01 43.16
C LEU A 4 -5.74 -105.75 43.20
N VAL A 5 -5.81 -106.91 42.58
CA VAL A 5 -6.87 -107.88 42.75
C VAL A 5 -6.55 -108.63 44.04
N PHE A 6 -7.28 -108.37 45.10
CA PHE A 6 -7.24 -109.24 46.31
C PHE A 6 -8.12 -110.44 46.01
N ASN A 7 -7.48 -111.53 45.73
CA ASN A 7 -8.12 -112.86 45.64
C ASN A 7 -8.26 -113.44 47.09
N MET A 8 -9.48 -113.45 47.65
CA MET A 8 -9.75 -114.14 48.91
C MET A 8 -10.22 -115.53 48.58
N VAL A 9 -9.33 -116.51 48.86
CA VAL A 9 -9.68 -117.94 48.94
C VAL A 9 -10.42 -118.20 50.23
N GLY A 10 -11.54 -118.81 50.09
CA GLY A 10 -12.50 -119.46 50.94
C GLY A 10 -12.25 -119.74 52.42
N GLY A 11 -13.22 -119.42 53.15
CA GLY A 11 -13.50 -119.85 54.52
C GLY A 11 -14.72 -119.09 55.02
N GLY A 12 -15.81 -119.83 55.27
CA GLY A 12 -17.15 -119.39 55.64
C GLY A 12 -17.22 -118.27 56.68
N GLY A 13 -17.99 -117.29 56.41
CA GLY A 13 -18.35 -116.20 57.34
C GLY A 13 -18.62 -114.94 56.56
N GLY A 14 -19.71 -114.31 56.67
CA GLY A 14 -20.28 -113.10 56.07
C GLY A 14 -19.28 -112.14 55.40
N GLY A 15 -19.31 -112.07 54.06
CA GLY A 15 -18.44 -111.14 53.32
C GLY A 15 -18.58 -109.67 53.79
N VAL A 16 -17.43 -108.98 53.77
CA VAL A 16 -17.40 -107.58 54.15
C VAL A 16 -18.37 -106.80 53.19
N LYS A 17 -19.34 -106.16 53.83
CA LYS A 17 -20.40 -105.44 53.05
C LYS A 17 -20.22 -103.92 53.14
N LEU A 18 -20.58 -103.21 52.06
CA LEU A 18 -20.66 -101.76 52.04
C LEU A 18 -21.69 -101.25 53.05
N VAL A 19 -21.26 -100.45 54.04
CA VAL A 19 -22.12 -99.91 55.13
C VAL A 19 -22.58 -98.48 54.83
N SER A 20 -21.67 -97.63 54.37
CA SER A 20 -21.97 -96.22 54.01
C SER A 20 -20.95 -95.62 53.05
N ILE A 21 -21.29 -94.55 52.42
CA ILE A 21 -20.37 -93.66 51.75
C ILE A 21 -20.44 -92.26 52.35
N ALA A 22 -19.34 -91.55 52.32
CA ALA A 22 -19.25 -90.14 52.71
C ALA A 22 -18.41 -89.37 51.69
N ILE A 23 -18.80 -88.12 51.42
CA ILE A 23 -17.98 -87.20 50.67
C ILE A 23 -16.94 -86.59 51.60
N THR A 24 -15.71 -87.05 51.50
CA THR A 24 -14.62 -86.64 52.38
C THR A 24 -13.88 -85.44 51.90
N THR A 25 -14.00 -85.13 50.56
CA THR A 25 -13.55 -83.88 49.97
C THR A 25 -14.61 -83.43 48.97
N PRO A 26 -15.19 -82.25 49.16
CA PRO A 26 -16.18 -81.70 48.19
C PRO A 26 -15.55 -81.43 46.85
N PRO A 27 -16.34 -81.33 45.73
CA PRO A 27 -15.86 -80.95 44.46
C PRO A 27 -15.33 -79.51 44.44
N ALA A 28 -14.39 -79.21 43.56
CA ALA A 28 -13.80 -77.89 43.46
C ALA A 28 -14.81 -76.77 43.08
N LYS A 29 -15.94 -77.15 42.46
CA LYS A 29 -17.05 -76.25 42.12
C LYS A 29 -18.30 -76.71 42.88
N THR A 30 -18.86 -75.79 43.70
CA THR A 30 -20.11 -76.05 44.45
C THR A 30 -21.20 -75.00 44.15
N THR A 31 -20.87 -73.97 43.35
CA THR A 31 -21.83 -72.96 42.90
C THR A 31 -21.95 -73.02 41.34
N TYR A 32 -23.16 -73.12 40.85
CA TYR A 32 -23.51 -73.32 39.46
C TYR A 32 -24.52 -72.27 39.03
N VAL A 33 -24.52 -72.00 37.77
CA VAL A 33 -25.59 -71.22 37.10
C VAL A 33 -26.60 -72.20 36.54
N SER A 34 -27.90 -71.94 36.71
CA SER A 34 -28.97 -72.77 36.16
C SER A 34 -28.71 -73.11 34.66
N GLY A 35 -28.79 -74.40 34.34
CA GLY A 35 -28.44 -74.96 33.03
C GLY A 35 -27.00 -75.49 32.92
N GLU A 36 -26.14 -75.28 33.91
CA GLU A 36 -24.87 -76.00 34.03
C GLU A 36 -25.04 -77.44 34.55
N THR A 37 -24.12 -78.31 34.20
CA THR A 37 -24.10 -79.71 34.73
C THR A 37 -23.14 -79.78 35.92
N PHE A 38 -23.48 -80.70 36.90
CA PHE A 38 -22.62 -80.92 38.02
C PHE A 38 -21.23 -81.45 37.59
N ASN A 39 -20.19 -80.88 38.16
CA ASN A 39 -18.82 -81.27 37.91
C ASN A 39 -18.17 -81.87 39.17
N PRO A 40 -17.96 -83.21 39.23
CA PRO A 40 -17.39 -83.90 40.39
C PRO A 40 -15.84 -83.72 40.48
N ALA A 41 -15.19 -82.94 39.65
CA ALA A 41 -13.73 -82.80 39.68
C ALA A 41 -13.24 -82.36 41.07
N GLY A 42 -12.24 -83.08 41.59
CA GLY A 42 -11.69 -82.87 42.96
C GLY A 42 -12.44 -83.54 44.10
N MET A 43 -13.67 -84.07 43.83
CA MET A 43 -14.45 -84.75 44.86
C MET A 43 -13.83 -86.09 45.20
N VAL A 44 -13.81 -86.41 46.51
CA VAL A 44 -13.40 -87.73 47.05
C VAL A 44 -14.55 -88.32 47.81
N VAL A 45 -14.98 -89.49 47.34
CA VAL A 45 -16.02 -90.31 48.04
C VAL A 45 -15.30 -91.46 48.71
N THR A 46 -15.60 -91.69 50.00
CA THR A 46 -14.97 -92.74 50.80
C THR A 46 -16.05 -93.72 51.20
N ALA A 47 -15.87 -94.98 50.90
CA ALA A 47 -16.73 -96.07 51.27
C ALA A 47 -16.25 -96.71 52.62
N THR A 48 -17.20 -96.98 53.53
CA THR A 48 -16.95 -97.63 54.79
C THR A 48 -17.62 -98.98 54.77
N TYR A 49 -16.90 -99.97 55.16
CA TYR A 49 -17.32 -101.38 55.16
C TYR A 49 -17.62 -101.95 56.58
N SER A 50 -18.31 -103.11 56.61
CA SER A 50 -18.77 -103.74 57.85
C SER A 50 -17.64 -104.16 58.82
N ASN A 51 -16.41 -104.24 58.37
CA ASN A 51 -15.19 -104.50 59.16
C ASN A 51 -14.49 -103.20 59.64
N GLY A 52 -15.10 -102.03 59.41
CA GLY A 52 -14.53 -100.75 59.78
C GLY A 52 -13.51 -100.18 58.79
N ALA A 53 -13.16 -100.90 57.75
CA ALA A 53 -12.21 -100.45 56.75
C ALA A 53 -12.86 -99.33 55.89
N THR A 54 -12.04 -98.36 55.42
CA THR A 54 -12.46 -97.31 54.51
C THR A 54 -11.62 -97.33 53.26
N LEU A 55 -12.25 -97.16 52.08
CA LEU A 55 -11.56 -97.09 50.78
C LEU A 55 -12.15 -95.97 49.94
N LYS A 56 -11.31 -95.39 49.09
CA LYS A 56 -11.80 -94.39 48.10
C LYS A 56 -12.69 -95.08 47.07
N ALA A 57 -13.96 -94.72 47.00
CA ALA A 57 -14.90 -95.21 46.02
C ALA A 57 -14.57 -94.59 44.64
N THR A 58 -14.51 -95.43 43.59
CA THR A 58 -14.40 -95.05 42.21
C THR A 58 -15.56 -95.63 41.43
N GLY A 59 -15.99 -94.92 40.31
CA GLY A 59 -17.13 -95.42 39.52
C GLY A 59 -18.50 -95.13 40.10
N TYR A 60 -18.62 -94.18 41.06
CA TYR A 60 -19.88 -93.71 41.57
C TYR A 60 -20.64 -92.94 40.50
N SER A 61 -21.98 -92.95 40.52
CA SER A 61 -22.88 -92.12 39.79
C SER A 61 -23.32 -90.91 40.62
N PHE A 62 -23.92 -89.94 39.99
CA PHE A 62 -24.54 -88.79 40.65
C PHE A 62 -25.86 -88.39 39.94
N SER A 63 -26.79 -87.88 40.74
CA SER A 63 -28.08 -87.42 40.24
C SER A 63 -28.47 -86.08 40.87
N PRO A 64 -28.90 -85.09 40.07
CA PRO A 64 -29.10 -85.17 38.64
C PRO A 64 -27.75 -85.17 37.87
N ASP A 65 -27.65 -85.95 36.80
CA ASP A 65 -26.55 -85.96 35.80
C ASP A 65 -26.84 -85.05 34.56
N THR A 66 -27.98 -84.39 34.59
CA THR A 66 -28.45 -83.41 33.61
C THR A 66 -28.16 -82.00 34.06
N ALA A 67 -28.55 -81.02 33.27
CA ALA A 67 -28.46 -79.63 33.65
C ALA A 67 -29.19 -79.34 34.98
N LEU A 68 -28.48 -78.66 35.88
CA LEU A 68 -29.01 -78.20 37.15
C LEU A 68 -30.04 -77.10 36.93
N THR A 69 -31.14 -77.20 37.68
CA THR A 69 -32.25 -76.20 37.59
C THR A 69 -32.24 -75.28 38.80
N ASP A 70 -32.91 -74.16 38.68
CA ASP A 70 -33.14 -73.27 39.81
C ASP A 70 -33.76 -74.05 40.98
N GLY A 71 -33.31 -73.79 42.21
CA GLY A 71 -33.77 -74.45 43.43
C GLY A 71 -33.09 -75.77 43.72
N THR A 72 -32.23 -76.31 42.88
CA THR A 72 -31.42 -77.49 43.24
C THR A 72 -30.43 -77.13 44.30
N THR A 73 -30.50 -77.80 45.46
CA THR A 73 -29.66 -77.53 46.64
C THR A 73 -28.64 -78.65 46.94
N SER A 74 -28.79 -79.81 46.31
CA SER A 74 -27.85 -80.91 46.43
C SER A 74 -27.82 -81.82 45.23
N VAL A 75 -26.74 -82.58 45.09
CA VAL A 75 -26.56 -83.66 44.14
C VAL A 75 -26.32 -84.96 44.96
N THR A 76 -27.15 -85.95 44.68
CA THR A 76 -27.05 -87.28 45.31
C THR A 76 -25.94 -88.09 44.64
N ILE A 77 -24.93 -88.50 45.41
CA ILE A 77 -23.85 -89.36 44.96
C ILE A 77 -24.25 -90.80 45.34
N GLU A 78 -24.20 -91.68 44.33
CA GLU A 78 -24.57 -93.08 44.51
C GLU A 78 -23.41 -94.01 44.18
N TYR A 79 -23.11 -94.91 45.10
CA TYR A 79 -22.07 -95.95 44.89
C TYR A 79 -22.65 -97.33 45.20
N THR A 80 -22.47 -98.23 44.28
CA THR A 80 -22.96 -99.64 44.42
C THR A 80 -21.78 -100.62 44.38
N GLU A 81 -21.71 -101.48 45.36
CA GLU A 81 -20.73 -102.58 45.43
C GLU A 81 -21.33 -103.80 46.08
N GLY A 82 -21.10 -104.96 45.48
CA GLY A 82 -21.62 -106.24 45.95
C GLY A 82 -23.14 -106.28 46.05
N GLY A 83 -23.90 -105.57 45.27
CA GLY A 83 -25.33 -105.48 45.27
C GLY A 83 -25.93 -104.54 46.33
N VAL A 84 -25.08 -103.88 47.09
CA VAL A 84 -25.49 -102.87 48.09
C VAL A 84 -25.24 -101.48 47.55
N THR A 85 -26.27 -100.68 47.49
CA THR A 85 -26.22 -99.25 47.08
C THR A 85 -26.26 -98.37 48.34
N LYS A 86 -25.39 -97.33 48.34
CA LYS A 86 -25.35 -96.27 49.35
C LYS A 86 -25.31 -94.93 48.71
N THR A 87 -25.88 -93.92 49.35
CA THR A 87 -25.95 -92.55 48.86
C THR A 87 -25.31 -91.60 49.87
N ALA A 88 -24.80 -90.49 49.35
CA ALA A 88 -24.36 -89.31 50.08
C ALA A 88 -24.76 -88.04 49.33
N GLU A 89 -25.09 -86.96 50.02
CA GLU A 89 -25.53 -85.70 49.42
C GLU A 89 -24.37 -84.73 49.38
N GLN A 90 -24.13 -84.15 48.18
CA GLN A 90 -23.26 -82.99 47.95
C GLN A 90 -24.11 -81.74 47.89
N ALA A 91 -24.00 -80.89 48.91
CA ALA A 91 -24.65 -79.58 48.87
C ALA A 91 -24.04 -78.69 47.79
N ILE A 92 -24.89 -78.11 47.03
CA ILE A 92 -24.55 -77.16 45.99
C ILE A 92 -25.47 -75.92 46.06
N THR A 93 -25.04 -74.81 45.43
CA THR A 93 -25.88 -73.64 45.22
C THR A 93 -26.07 -73.42 43.71
N VAL A 94 -27.32 -73.40 43.30
CA VAL A 94 -27.64 -73.02 41.88
C VAL A 94 -28.23 -71.63 41.91
N VAL A 95 -27.50 -70.71 41.30
CA VAL A 95 -27.97 -69.31 41.05
C VAL A 95 -28.72 -69.28 39.72
N HIS A 96 -29.77 -68.46 39.66
CA HIS A 96 -30.55 -68.31 38.43
C HIS A 96 -29.72 -67.77 37.29
N ARG A 97 -30.00 -68.24 36.11
CA ARG A 97 -29.34 -67.78 34.85
C ARG A 97 -30.05 -66.57 34.31
N LEU A 98 -29.28 -65.55 33.87
CA LEU A 98 -29.81 -64.39 33.15
C LEU A 98 -30.44 -64.84 31.82
N GLU A 99 -31.78 -64.68 31.64
CA GLU A 99 -32.52 -65.09 30.46
C GLU A 99 -32.69 -63.97 29.42
N SER A 100 -33.03 -62.79 29.94
CA SER A 100 -33.21 -61.61 29.11
C SER A 100 -33.04 -60.30 29.86
N ILE A 101 -32.85 -59.19 29.16
CA ILE A 101 -33.05 -57.88 29.73
C ILE A 101 -34.05 -57.08 28.86
N SER A 102 -34.76 -56.18 29.53
CA SER A 102 -35.69 -55.25 28.87
C SER A 102 -35.50 -53.82 29.40
N ILE A 103 -35.71 -52.82 28.58
CA ILE A 103 -35.71 -51.44 28.98
C ILE A 103 -37.14 -51.05 29.34
N THR A 104 -37.45 -50.95 30.63
CA THR A 104 -38.79 -50.65 31.15
C THR A 104 -39.04 -49.13 31.21
N THR A 105 -37.99 -48.33 31.37
CA THR A 105 -38.06 -46.86 31.28
C THR A 105 -36.95 -46.37 30.35
N LYS A 106 -37.31 -45.55 29.34
CA LYS A 106 -36.34 -44.93 28.43
C LYS A 106 -35.51 -43.90 29.16
N PRO A 107 -34.31 -43.55 28.63
CA PRO A 107 -33.52 -42.48 29.21
C PRO A 107 -34.27 -41.13 29.11
N THR A 108 -34.03 -40.25 30.09
CA THR A 108 -34.70 -38.94 30.17
C THR A 108 -34.41 -38.07 28.93
N LYS A 109 -33.16 -38.12 28.43
CA LYS A 109 -32.76 -37.42 27.18
C LYS A 109 -32.85 -38.40 26.01
N THR A 110 -33.75 -38.13 25.07
CA THR A 110 -33.96 -38.95 23.85
C THR A 110 -33.64 -38.20 22.56
N THR A 111 -33.32 -36.89 22.67
CA THR A 111 -32.96 -36.04 21.53
C THR A 111 -31.59 -35.42 21.79
N TYR A 112 -30.73 -35.52 20.81
CA TYR A 112 -29.34 -35.13 20.85
C TYR A 112 -28.96 -34.33 19.59
N GLU A 113 -27.81 -33.68 19.62
CA GLU A 113 -27.17 -33.16 18.41
C GLU A 113 -26.02 -34.07 17.97
N TYR A 114 -25.67 -33.99 16.71
CA TYR A 114 -24.50 -34.70 16.15
C TYR A 114 -23.23 -34.42 16.96
N GLY A 115 -22.56 -35.49 17.37
CA GLY A 115 -21.37 -35.46 18.21
C GLY A 115 -21.61 -35.39 19.72
N ASP A 116 -22.86 -35.44 20.17
CA ASP A 116 -23.18 -35.59 21.59
C ASP A 116 -22.87 -37.01 22.07
N SER A 117 -22.60 -37.16 23.37
CA SER A 117 -22.50 -38.46 24.01
C SER A 117 -23.87 -38.90 24.54
N PHE A 118 -24.22 -40.18 24.30
CA PHE A 118 -25.42 -40.78 24.86
C PHE A 118 -25.39 -40.77 26.40
N GLN A 119 -26.51 -40.48 27.00
CA GLN A 119 -26.70 -40.47 28.46
C GLN A 119 -27.81 -41.40 28.85
N SER A 120 -27.50 -42.37 29.71
CA SER A 120 -28.45 -43.36 30.21
C SER A 120 -29.27 -42.91 31.45
N ALA A 121 -29.08 -41.68 31.90
CA ALA A 121 -29.77 -41.14 33.08
C ALA A 121 -31.29 -41.30 32.96
N GLY A 122 -31.92 -41.82 34.00
CA GLY A 122 -33.34 -42.10 34.04
C GLY A 122 -33.78 -43.41 33.36
N MET A 123 -32.85 -44.14 32.69
CA MET A 123 -33.17 -45.43 32.08
C MET A 123 -33.21 -46.52 33.12
N VAL A 124 -34.26 -47.36 33.06
CA VAL A 124 -34.41 -48.55 33.95
C VAL A 124 -34.32 -49.80 33.07
N VAL A 125 -33.31 -50.61 33.37
CA VAL A 125 -33.10 -51.91 32.72
C VAL A 125 -33.49 -52.98 33.71
N LYS A 126 -34.38 -53.90 33.31
CA LYS A 126 -34.91 -54.99 34.10
C LYS A 126 -34.41 -56.31 33.53
N ALA A 127 -33.77 -57.10 34.39
CA ALA A 127 -33.38 -58.47 34.07
C ALA A 127 -34.52 -59.43 34.37
N THR A 128 -34.62 -60.49 33.59
CA THR A 128 -35.49 -61.66 33.82
C THR A 128 -34.61 -62.90 33.90
N TYR A 129 -34.85 -63.74 34.87
CA TYR A 129 -34.01 -64.89 35.17
C TYR A 129 -34.75 -66.18 34.85
N SER A 130 -34.05 -67.33 34.87
CA SER A 130 -34.56 -68.68 34.56
C SER A 130 -35.64 -69.17 35.50
N ASP A 131 -35.74 -68.64 36.71
CA ASP A 131 -36.79 -68.90 37.67
C ASP A 131 -38.03 -68.00 37.54
N GLY A 132 -38.03 -67.10 36.54
CA GLY A 132 -39.06 -66.09 36.33
C GLY A 132 -38.94 -64.88 37.24
N ALA A 133 -37.93 -64.81 38.13
CA ALA A 133 -37.66 -63.63 38.91
C ALA A 133 -37.23 -62.48 38.06
N THR A 134 -37.45 -61.23 38.48
CA THR A 134 -37.07 -60.06 37.81
C THR A 134 -36.43 -59.02 38.73
N ALA A 135 -35.38 -58.31 38.28
CA ALA A 135 -34.73 -57.30 39.09
C ALA A 135 -34.30 -56.10 38.20
N ASN A 136 -34.32 -54.88 38.76
CA ASN A 136 -33.68 -53.76 38.11
C ASN A 136 -32.16 -53.89 38.27
N VAL A 137 -31.44 -53.75 37.11
CA VAL A 137 -29.99 -53.96 37.11
C VAL A 137 -29.28 -52.62 36.82
N THR A 138 -28.08 -52.53 37.39
CA THR A 138 -27.13 -51.45 37.20
C THR A 138 -25.83 -52.00 36.63
N GLY A 139 -24.91 -51.16 36.17
CA GLY A 139 -23.62 -51.60 35.61
C GLY A 139 -23.70 -52.15 34.19
N TYR A 140 -24.79 -51.92 33.49
CA TYR A 140 -24.91 -52.20 32.05
C TYR A 140 -24.09 -51.21 31.23
N SER A 141 -23.65 -51.62 30.06
CA SER A 141 -22.99 -50.77 29.08
C SER A 141 -23.94 -50.35 27.95
N CYS A 142 -23.67 -49.24 27.31
CA CYS A 142 -24.44 -48.71 26.17
C CYS A 142 -23.52 -48.47 24.99
N SER A 143 -23.93 -48.86 23.80
CA SER A 143 -23.18 -48.64 22.55
C SER A 143 -24.10 -48.30 21.37
N PRO A 144 -23.76 -47.31 20.54
CA PRO A 144 -22.62 -46.41 20.67
C PRO A 144 -22.80 -45.38 21.80
N THR A 145 -21.68 -44.93 22.39
CA THR A 145 -21.67 -43.82 23.35
C THR A 145 -21.57 -42.46 22.66
N LEU A 146 -20.87 -42.35 21.51
CA LEU A 146 -20.79 -41.15 20.69
C LEU A 146 -21.81 -41.23 19.57
N LEU A 147 -22.67 -40.21 19.48
CA LEU A 147 -23.75 -40.16 18.48
C LEU A 147 -23.24 -39.45 17.19
N SER A 148 -22.67 -40.22 16.30
CA SER A 148 -21.94 -39.77 15.11
C SER A 148 -22.72 -39.87 13.78
N THR A 149 -24.03 -40.09 13.85
CA THR A 149 -24.92 -40.19 12.67
C THR A 149 -26.21 -39.44 12.95
N VAL A 150 -26.60 -38.57 12.05
CA VAL A 150 -27.88 -37.84 12.11
C VAL A 150 -29.03 -38.78 11.77
N GLY A 151 -30.15 -38.62 12.45
CA GLY A 151 -31.33 -39.45 12.32
C GLY A 151 -31.61 -40.32 13.55
N THR A 152 -32.40 -41.36 13.40
CA THR A 152 -32.66 -42.31 14.50
C THR A 152 -31.48 -43.23 14.67
N GLN A 153 -30.90 -43.23 15.85
CA GLN A 153 -29.81 -44.14 16.25
C GLN A 153 -30.29 -45.16 17.26
N THR A 154 -29.98 -46.44 17.03
CA THR A 154 -30.23 -47.52 17.99
C THR A 154 -29.07 -47.60 18.98
N ILE A 155 -29.41 -47.62 20.27
CA ILE A 155 -28.48 -47.83 21.38
C ILE A 155 -28.69 -49.25 21.87
N THR A 156 -27.65 -50.06 21.81
CA THR A 156 -27.61 -51.41 22.38
C THR A 156 -27.17 -51.32 23.84
N VAL A 157 -27.99 -51.77 24.72
CA VAL A 157 -27.71 -51.92 26.15
C VAL A 157 -27.29 -53.38 26.39
N SER A 158 -26.14 -53.58 26.99
CA SER A 158 -25.61 -54.92 27.31
C SER A 158 -25.39 -55.05 28.82
N TYR A 159 -25.94 -56.11 29.36
CA TYR A 159 -25.74 -56.48 30.76
C TYR A 159 -25.19 -57.91 30.85
N THR A 160 -24.20 -58.11 31.71
CA THR A 160 -23.53 -59.38 31.87
C THR A 160 -23.59 -59.75 33.35
N GLU A 161 -24.07 -60.98 33.64
CA GLU A 161 -24.10 -61.54 34.97
C GLU A 161 -23.74 -63.02 34.89
N ASN A 162 -22.86 -63.45 35.77
CA ASN A 162 -22.35 -64.84 35.87
C ASN A 162 -21.89 -65.40 34.50
N GLY A 163 -21.20 -64.55 33.66
CA GLY A 163 -20.71 -64.93 32.35
C GLY A 163 -21.75 -64.95 31.23
N VAL A 164 -23.04 -64.71 31.54
CA VAL A 164 -24.12 -64.65 30.56
C VAL A 164 -24.40 -63.16 30.18
N THR A 165 -24.27 -62.86 28.91
CA THR A 165 -24.56 -61.49 28.36
C THR A 165 -25.91 -61.50 27.65
N LYS A 166 -26.74 -60.50 27.96
CA LYS A 166 -28.00 -60.23 27.26
C LYS A 166 -28.04 -58.79 26.83
N THR A 167 -28.77 -58.53 25.73
CA THR A 167 -28.89 -57.18 25.12
C THR A 167 -30.35 -56.77 24.96
N ALA A 168 -30.56 -55.47 25.09
CA ALA A 168 -31.83 -54.83 24.74
C ALA A 168 -31.50 -53.53 23.98
N THR A 169 -32.42 -53.03 23.18
CA THR A 169 -32.20 -51.84 22.35
C THR A 169 -33.18 -50.73 22.70
N THR A 170 -32.73 -49.51 22.61
CA THR A 170 -33.55 -48.30 22.60
C THR A 170 -33.12 -47.44 21.45
N SER A 171 -33.94 -46.49 21.03
CA SER A 171 -33.57 -45.53 19.97
C SER A 171 -33.62 -44.10 20.47
N VAL A 172 -32.73 -43.28 19.95
CA VAL A 172 -32.67 -41.84 20.16
C VAL A 172 -32.66 -41.09 18.84
N THR A 173 -33.11 -39.85 18.84
CA THR A 173 -33.06 -38.97 17.68
C THR A 173 -31.84 -38.10 17.77
N VAL A 174 -31.02 -38.08 16.71
CA VAL A 174 -29.85 -37.23 16.61
C VAL A 174 -30.11 -36.17 15.53
N ASN A 175 -30.22 -34.94 15.95
CA ASN A 175 -30.38 -33.78 15.06
C ASN A 175 -29.04 -33.32 14.50
N ARG A 176 -29.09 -32.62 13.37
CA ARG A 176 -27.91 -31.88 12.85
C ARG A 176 -27.43 -30.86 13.87
N LYS A 177 -26.12 -30.76 14.04
CA LYS A 177 -25.51 -29.78 14.93
C LYS A 177 -25.68 -28.38 14.37
N THR A 178 -26.08 -27.44 15.21
CA THR A 178 -26.38 -26.07 14.80
C THR A 178 -25.11 -25.25 14.68
N ILE A 179 -24.94 -24.55 13.55
CA ILE A 179 -23.91 -23.53 13.31
C ILE A 179 -24.51 -22.19 13.71
N SER A 180 -23.95 -21.56 14.73
CA SER A 180 -24.52 -20.36 15.38
C SER A 180 -24.36 -19.08 14.55
N ALA A 181 -23.35 -18.99 13.69
CA ALA A 181 -23.08 -17.79 12.92
C ALA A 181 -22.67 -18.11 11.48
N VAL A 182 -23.14 -17.28 10.55
CA VAL A 182 -22.68 -17.31 9.16
C VAL A 182 -21.26 -16.71 9.10
N PRO A 183 -20.33 -17.29 8.32
CA PRO A 183 -19.01 -16.70 8.14
C PRO A 183 -19.05 -15.27 7.64
N SER A 184 -18.04 -14.48 7.98
CA SER A 184 -17.82 -13.12 7.50
C SER A 184 -16.35 -12.90 7.21
N GLN A 185 -16.04 -12.00 6.26
CA GLN A 185 -14.64 -11.63 5.97
C GLN A 185 -13.96 -11.13 7.24
N SER A 186 -12.76 -11.65 7.51
CA SER A 186 -11.88 -11.19 8.58
C SER A 186 -10.84 -10.23 8.03
N GLY A 187 -10.79 -9.02 8.57
CA GLY A 187 -9.85 -7.98 8.12
C GLY A 187 -10.23 -7.36 6.77
N THR A 188 -9.38 -6.44 6.33
CA THR A 188 -9.52 -5.73 5.06
C THR A 188 -8.43 -6.18 4.09
N LEU A 189 -8.80 -6.37 2.83
CA LEU A 189 -7.86 -6.57 1.74
C LEU A 189 -7.76 -5.27 0.93
N THR A 190 -6.55 -4.94 0.51
CA THR A 190 -6.27 -3.79 -0.37
C THR A 190 -5.56 -4.31 -1.62
N TYR A 191 -5.91 -3.78 -2.77
CA TYR A 191 -5.30 -4.16 -4.04
C TYR A 191 -3.78 -4.09 -4.00
N ASN A 192 -3.11 -5.17 -4.43
CA ASN A 192 -1.65 -5.31 -4.44
C ASN A 192 -1.10 -5.86 -5.77
N GLY A 193 -1.96 -6.03 -6.78
CA GLY A 193 -1.60 -6.59 -8.09
C GLY A 193 -1.64 -8.12 -8.17
N GLY A 194 -1.69 -8.82 -7.04
CA GLY A 194 -1.75 -10.28 -6.97
C GLY A 194 -3.15 -10.80 -6.64
N SER A 195 -3.36 -12.11 -6.85
CA SER A 195 -4.57 -12.79 -6.40
C SER A 195 -4.60 -12.86 -4.87
N GLN A 196 -5.70 -12.47 -4.27
CA GLN A 196 -5.93 -12.44 -2.82
C GLN A 196 -7.17 -13.24 -2.46
N SER A 197 -7.13 -13.91 -1.32
CA SER A 197 -8.26 -14.64 -0.74
C SER A 197 -8.53 -14.11 0.66
N PRO A 198 -9.79 -13.89 1.04
CA PRO A 198 -10.11 -13.45 2.39
C PRO A 198 -9.91 -14.57 3.39
N THR A 199 -9.58 -14.20 4.60
CA THR A 199 -9.77 -15.05 5.79
C THR A 199 -11.20 -14.87 6.32
N TRP A 200 -11.71 -15.87 7.04
CA TRP A 200 -13.11 -15.89 7.45
C TRP A 200 -13.24 -16.07 8.95
N ASN A 201 -14.03 -15.20 9.59
CA ASN A 201 -14.53 -15.43 10.94
C ASN A 201 -15.64 -16.50 10.88
N ASN A 202 -15.75 -17.31 11.94
CA ASN A 202 -16.77 -18.36 12.09
C ASN A 202 -16.78 -19.43 10.98
N TYR A 203 -15.66 -19.64 10.31
CA TYR A 203 -15.52 -20.69 9.30
C TYR A 203 -14.71 -21.87 9.82
N SER A 204 -15.27 -23.05 9.67
CA SER A 204 -14.59 -24.32 9.96
C SER A 204 -14.80 -25.30 8.82
N THR A 205 -13.71 -25.84 8.29
CA THR A 205 -13.74 -26.87 7.23
C THR A 205 -14.38 -28.18 7.68
N THR A 206 -14.51 -28.42 8.98
CA THR A 206 -15.23 -29.57 9.51
C THR A 206 -16.73 -29.43 9.44
N GLN A 207 -17.25 -28.19 9.48
CA GLN A 207 -18.68 -27.87 9.53
C GLN A 207 -19.26 -27.40 8.20
N LEU A 208 -18.44 -26.68 7.42
CA LEU A 208 -18.86 -25.99 6.20
C LEU A 208 -18.00 -26.37 4.99
N THR A 209 -18.61 -26.34 3.83
CA THR A 209 -17.91 -26.26 2.54
C THR A 209 -17.99 -24.83 2.03
N ILE A 210 -16.89 -24.34 1.46
CA ILE A 210 -16.81 -23.03 0.82
C ILE A 210 -16.87 -23.21 -0.69
N GLY A 211 -17.57 -22.31 -1.39
CA GLY A 211 -17.67 -22.23 -2.84
C GLY A 211 -17.86 -20.80 -3.31
N GLY A 212 -18.31 -20.61 -4.53
CA GLY A 212 -18.42 -19.29 -5.15
C GLY A 212 -17.07 -18.70 -5.51
N THR A 213 -16.93 -17.37 -5.46
CA THR A 213 -15.67 -16.67 -5.73
C THR A 213 -14.88 -16.53 -4.44
N THR A 214 -13.86 -17.35 -4.27
CA THR A 214 -13.02 -17.42 -3.05
C THR A 214 -11.70 -16.67 -3.16
N SER A 215 -11.37 -16.15 -4.35
CA SER A 215 -10.19 -15.31 -4.59
C SER A 215 -10.51 -14.25 -5.63
N GLY A 216 -9.76 -13.13 -5.60
CA GLY A 216 -9.89 -12.05 -6.57
C GLY A 216 -8.57 -11.30 -6.72
N THR A 217 -8.37 -10.64 -7.85
CA THR A 217 -7.17 -9.84 -8.10
C THR A 217 -7.47 -8.34 -8.05
N ASN A 218 -8.60 -7.91 -8.63
CA ASN A 218 -8.95 -6.51 -8.73
C ASN A 218 -9.68 -6.01 -7.47
N ALA A 219 -9.63 -4.72 -7.21
CA ALA A 219 -10.48 -4.09 -6.23
C ALA A 219 -11.95 -4.21 -6.64
N GLY A 220 -12.81 -4.59 -5.70
CA GLY A 220 -14.23 -4.83 -5.97
C GLY A 220 -14.88 -5.72 -4.92
N SER A 221 -16.14 -6.01 -5.13
CA SER A 221 -16.94 -6.92 -4.31
C SER A 221 -17.05 -8.28 -4.97
N TYR A 222 -16.96 -9.32 -4.16
CA TYR A 222 -17.01 -10.72 -4.56
C TYR A 222 -18.00 -11.47 -3.67
N THR A 223 -18.42 -12.65 -4.07
CA THR A 223 -19.37 -13.45 -3.31
C THR A 223 -18.84 -14.87 -3.13
N ALA A 224 -18.61 -15.27 -1.89
CA ALA A 224 -18.39 -16.65 -1.52
C ALA A 224 -19.71 -17.29 -1.06
N THR A 225 -19.79 -18.60 -1.12
CA THR A 225 -20.94 -19.37 -0.61
C THR A 225 -20.47 -20.36 0.45
N PHE A 226 -21.26 -20.52 1.51
CA PHE A 226 -20.99 -21.47 2.56
C PHE A 226 -22.16 -22.41 2.71
N THR A 227 -21.88 -23.72 2.65
CA THR A 227 -22.90 -24.77 2.74
C THR A 227 -22.59 -25.67 3.93
N PRO A 228 -23.54 -25.88 4.87
CA PRO A 228 -23.38 -26.86 5.93
C PRO A 228 -23.13 -28.25 5.37
N LYS A 229 -22.18 -28.98 5.96
CA LYS A 229 -21.99 -30.41 5.68
C LYS A 229 -23.18 -31.21 6.23
N SER A 230 -23.34 -32.45 5.79
CA SER A 230 -24.53 -33.29 6.03
C SER A 230 -24.97 -33.39 7.50
N ASN A 231 -24.03 -33.26 8.44
CA ASN A 231 -24.29 -33.37 9.87
C ASN A 231 -24.57 -32.03 10.57
N TYR A 232 -24.60 -30.93 9.80
CA TYR A 232 -24.75 -29.56 10.31
C TYR A 232 -25.92 -28.84 9.66
N ARG A 233 -26.42 -27.81 10.33
CA ARG A 233 -27.46 -26.89 9.86
C ARG A 233 -27.19 -25.49 10.36
N TRP A 234 -27.74 -24.50 9.69
CA TRP A 234 -27.74 -23.12 10.19
C TRP A 234 -28.66 -22.96 11.41
N ALA A 235 -28.49 -21.85 12.14
CA ALA A 235 -29.35 -21.52 13.29
C ALA A 235 -30.84 -21.38 12.92
N ASP A 236 -31.16 -21.02 11.69
CA ASP A 236 -32.54 -20.99 11.15
C ASP A 236 -33.09 -22.37 10.76
N GLY A 237 -32.34 -23.42 10.99
CA GLY A 237 -32.71 -24.81 10.65
C GLY A 237 -32.43 -25.24 9.23
N THR A 238 -32.03 -24.33 8.33
CA THR A 238 -31.76 -24.63 6.92
C THR A 238 -30.38 -25.29 6.72
N THR A 239 -30.24 -25.99 5.59
CA THR A 239 -28.97 -26.60 5.15
C THR A 239 -28.49 -26.07 3.80
N THR A 240 -29.23 -25.10 3.22
CA THR A 240 -28.89 -24.49 1.94
C THR A 240 -27.68 -23.58 2.04
N ALA A 241 -27.00 -23.39 0.91
CA ALA A 241 -25.87 -22.47 0.82
C ALA A 241 -26.29 -21.03 1.15
N LYS A 242 -25.48 -20.33 1.94
CA LYS A 242 -25.61 -18.90 2.17
C LYS A 242 -24.51 -18.14 1.46
N SER A 243 -24.89 -17.07 0.75
CA SER A 243 -23.97 -16.17 0.07
C SER A 243 -23.44 -15.11 1.05
N VAL A 244 -22.14 -14.87 0.99
CA VAL A 244 -21.45 -13.90 1.83
C VAL A 244 -20.58 -13.02 0.93
N SER A 245 -20.80 -11.71 0.98
CA SER A 245 -19.98 -10.77 0.24
C SER A 245 -18.66 -10.53 0.96
N TRP A 246 -17.60 -10.39 0.16
CA TRP A 246 -16.27 -9.98 0.61
C TRP A 246 -15.68 -9.01 -0.41
N SER A 247 -14.64 -8.25 -0.05
CA SER A 247 -14.12 -7.20 -0.92
C SER A 247 -12.62 -7.03 -0.82
N ILE A 248 -12.06 -6.54 -1.93
CA ILE A 248 -10.71 -5.97 -2.01
C ILE A 248 -10.90 -4.46 -2.21
N GLY A 249 -10.38 -3.63 -1.31
CA GLY A 249 -10.39 -2.18 -1.42
C GLY A 249 -9.37 -1.69 -2.44
N LYS A 250 -9.58 -0.45 -2.94
CA LYS A 250 -8.62 0.20 -3.85
C LYS A 250 -7.34 0.57 -3.10
N ALA A 251 -6.19 0.43 -3.77
CA ALA A 251 -4.92 0.98 -3.31
C ALA A 251 -4.88 2.51 -3.49
N ALA A 252 -4.02 3.17 -2.75
CA ALA A 252 -3.79 4.60 -2.93
C ALA A 252 -3.05 4.87 -4.26
N GLY A 253 -3.62 5.75 -5.09
CA GLY A 253 -2.93 6.26 -6.27
C GLY A 253 -1.86 7.28 -5.91
N SER A 254 -0.85 7.43 -6.78
CA SER A 254 0.20 8.46 -6.66
C SER A 254 0.32 9.27 -7.94
N LEU A 255 0.76 10.54 -7.82
CA LEU A 255 1.00 11.44 -8.95
C LEU A 255 2.20 12.33 -8.65
N SER A 256 3.16 12.35 -9.55
CA SER A 256 4.23 13.35 -9.62
C SER A 256 4.38 13.84 -11.06
N ILE A 257 4.88 15.06 -11.23
CA ILE A 257 5.10 15.68 -12.52
C ILE A 257 6.48 16.33 -12.59
N SER A 258 7.03 16.38 -13.78
CA SER A 258 8.29 17.11 -14.05
C SER A 258 8.25 17.68 -15.47
N PRO A 259 8.58 18.98 -15.64
CA PRO A 259 8.89 19.99 -14.62
C PRO A 259 7.63 20.54 -13.93
N THR A 260 7.82 21.27 -12.81
CA THR A 260 6.77 22.00 -12.09
C THR A 260 6.63 23.47 -12.49
N SER A 261 7.55 23.95 -13.34
CA SER A 261 7.49 25.26 -14.00
C SER A 261 8.19 25.22 -15.35
N MET A 262 7.76 26.07 -16.28
CA MET A 262 8.41 26.22 -17.59
C MET A 262 8.15 27.59 -18.19
N THR A 263 9.08 28.01 -19.06
CA THR A 263 8.90 29.16 -19.96
C THR A 263 8.82 28.67 -21.38
N LEU A 264 7.88 29.20 -22.12
CA LEU A 264 7.74 29.06 -23.58
C LEU A 264 8.06 30.39 -24.24
N ASP A 265 8.94 30.37 -25.22
CA ASP A 265 9.42 31.54 -25.93
C ASP A 265 9.28 31.37 -27.44
N THR A 266 9.76 32.35 -28.20
CA THR A 266 9.69 32.37 -29.68
C THR A 266 10.39 31.16 -30.31
N THR A 267 11.44 30.63 -29.67
CA THR A 267 12.21 29.48 -30.15
C THR A 267 11.62 28.16 -29.69
N THR A 268 11.06 28.14 -28.48
CA THR A 268 10.50 26.95 -27.86
C THR A 268 9.02 27.16 -27.54
N LYS A 269 8.19 27.06 -28.58
CA LYS A 269 6.73 27.30 -28.48
C LYS A 269 5.96 26.20 -27.77
N SER A 270 6.56 25.04 -27.54
CA SER A 270 5.93 23.91 -26.89
C SER A 270 6.94 23.12 -26.06
N LYS A 271 6.54 22.67 -24.89
CA LYS A 271 7.30 21.78 -23.98
C LYS A 271 6.39 20.74 -23.38
N THR A 272 6.98 19.69 -22.86
CA THR A 272 6.25 18.57 -22.25
C THR A 272 6.42 18.52 -20.74
N ILE A 273 5.37 18.04 -20.07
CA ILE A 273 5.40 17.62 -18.67
C ILE A 273 5.29 16.10 -18.66
N THR A 274 6.27 15.45 -18.06
CA THR A 274 6.23 14.00 -17.81
C THR A 274 5.41 13.75 -16.56
N VAL A 275 4.45 12.83 -16.66
CA VAL A 275 3.61 12.37 -15.56
C VAL A 275 4.11 11.00 -15.09
N THR A 276 4.48 10.90 -13.83
CA THR A 276 4.78 9.61 -13.16
C THR A 276 3.69 9.31 -12.17
N ARG A 277 3.08 8.12 -12.27
CA ARG A 277 1.97 7.73 -11.42
C ARG A 277 1.94 6.25 -11.10
N SER A 278 1.32 5.90 -9.97
CA SER A 278 0.69 4.59 -9.77
C SER A 278 -0.82 4.79 -9.82
N GLY A 279 -1.47 3.98 -10.64
CA GLY A 279 -2.92 4.07 -10.85
C GLY A 279 -3.31 3.74 -12.29
N ASP A 280 -4.54 3.26 -12.44
CA ASP A 280 -5.14 2.80 -13.69
C ASP A 280 -6.23 3.77 -14.24
N GLY A 281 -6.41 4.93 -13.60
CA GLY A 281 -7.34 5.95 -14.04
C GLY A 281 -6.79 6.82 -15.19
N THR A 282 -7.63 7.60 -15.84
CA THR A 282 -7.25 8.50 -16.93
C THR A 282 -6.54 9.75 -16.42
N ILE A 283 -5.52 10.21 -17.17
CA ILE A 283 -4.87 11.51 -16.94
C ILE A 283 -5.69 12.60 -17.64
N SER A 284 -5.87 13.72 -16.96
CA SER A 284 -6.40 14.97 -17.54
C SER A 284 -5.50 16.15 -17.19
N ALA A 285 -5.47 17.14 -18.06
CA ALA A 285 -4.74 18.38 -17.85
C ALA A 285 -5.61 19.57 -18.26
N VAL A 286 -5.60 20.63 -17.45
CA VAL A 286 -6.38 21.85 -17.68
C VAL A 286 -5.46 23.05 -17.51
N SER A 287 -5.54 23.99 -18.44
CA SER A 287 -4.88 25.29 -18.35
C SER A 287 -5.82 26.33 -17.72
N SER A 288 -5.33 27.08 -16.74
CA SER A 288 -6.06 28.19 -16.14
C SER A 288 -6.25 29.39 -17.09
N ASN A 289 -5.44 29.46 -18.17
CA ASN A 289 -5.48 30.52 -19.17
C ASN A 289 -5.17 29.96 -20.56
N THR A 290 -6.21 29.55 -21.27
CA THR A 290 -6.08 28.98 -22.63
C THR A 290 -5.73 30.00 -23.72
N ALA A 291 -5.84 31.30 -23.41
CA ALA A 291 -5.34 32.36 -24.31
C ALA A 291 -3.79 32.42 -24.29
N ALA A 292 -3.18 32.17 -23.13
CA ALA A 292 -1.71 32.15 -23.02
C ALA A 292 -1.13 30.77 -23.41
N ALA A 293 -1.66 29.68 -22.87
CA ALA A 293 -1.16 28.34 -23.14
C ALA A 293 -2.27 27.30 -23.17
N THR A 294 -2.18 26.35 -24.10
CA THR A 294 -3.08 25.20 -24.22
C THR A 294 -2.35 23.91 -23.90
N VAL A 295 -3.10 22.85 -23.57
CA VAL A 295 -2.56 21.54 -23.23
C VAL A 295 -3.20 20.43 -24.04
N SER A 296 -2.44 19.38 -24.29
CA SER A 296 -2.92 18.09 -24.78
C SER A 296 -2.27 16.96 -24.01
N VAL A 297 -2.99 15.84 -23.84
CA VAL A 297 -2.53 14.68 -23.08
C VAL A 297 -2.39 13.49 -24.02
N SER A 298 -1.24 12.83 -23.98
CA SER A 298 -0.98 11.58 -24.71
C SER A 298 -0.19 10.63 -23.81
N GLY A 299 -0.84 9.52 -23.40
CA GLY A 299 -0.25 8.60 -22.43
C GLY A 299 0.14 9.31 -21.13
N ASN A 300 1.40 9.22 -20.73
CA ASN A 300 1.96 9.87 -19.55
C ASN A 300 2.65 11.21 -19.85
N THR A 301 2.36 11.82 -20.99
CA THR A 301 2.94 13.10 -21.41
C THR A 301 1.84 14.13 -21.59
N VAL A 302 2.04 15.30 -20.96
CA VAL A 302 1.20 16.48 -21.18
C VAL A 302 2.03 17.47 -22.00
N THR A 303 1.59 17.77 -23.22
CA THR A 303 2.21 18.79 -24.07
C THR A 303 1.56 20.13 -23.78
N VAL A 304 2.37 21.12 -23.45
CA VAL A 304 1.97 22.51 -23.23
C VAL A 304 2.41 23.33 -24.44
N SER A 305 1.47 24.02 -25.07
CA SER A 305 1.73 24.87 -26.25
C SER A 305 1.36 26.31 -25.95
N GLY A 306 2.34 27.25 -26.08
CA GLY A 306 2.13 28.68 -25.95
C GLY A 306 1.35 29.24 -27.11
N LYS A 307 0.44 30.20 -26.85
CA LYS A 307 -0.35 30.91 -27.85
C LYS A 307 -0.07 32.41 -27.86
N ALA A 308 -0.02 33.03 -26.70
CA ALA A 308 0.24 34.46 -26.55
C ALA A 308 0.96 34.73 -25.24
N ASN A 309 1.64 35.87 -25.13
CA ASN A 309 2.30 36.31 -23.90
C ASN A 309 1.34 36.29 -22.73
N GLY A 310 1.82 35.81 -21.62
CA GLY A 310 1.04 35.69 -20.39
C GLY A 310 1.48 34.48 -19.55
N SER A 311 0.76 34.24 -18.47
CA SER A 311 1.00 33.10 -17.59
C SER A 311 -0.22 32.20 -17.50
N ALA A 312 0.02 30.92 -17.27
CA ALA A 312 -0.99 29.91 -17.02
C ALA A 312 -0.52 28.93 -15.95
N THR A 313 -1.44 28.38 -15.20
CA THR A 313 -1.18 27.21 -14.35
C THR A 313 -1.81 25.99 -14.98
N ILE A 314 -1.00 24.98 -15.27
CA ILE A 314 -1.49 23.70 -15.78
C ILE A 314 -1.76 22.79 -14.60
N THR A 315 -3.01 22.41 -14.40
CA THR A 315 -3.42 21.44 -13.38
C THR A 315 -3.54 20.06 -14.02
N ILE A 316 -2.79 19.09 -13.49
CA ILE A 316 -2.80 17.70 -13.94
C ILE A 316 -3.45 16.84 -12.85
N SER A 317 -4.41 16.02 -13.25
CA SER A 317 -5.17 15.13 -12.38
C SER A 317 -5.21 13.70 -12.96
N VAL A 318 -5.33 12.73 -12.08
CA VAL A 318 -5.56 11.32 -12.43
C VAL A 318 -6.87 10.89 -11.80
N ALA A 319 -7.80 10.41 -12.60
CA ALA A 319 -9.08 9.90 -12.09
C ALA A 319 -8.88 8.63 -11.26
N ALA A 320 -9.85 8.29 -10.41
CA ALA A 320 -9.89 6.97 -9.80
C ALA A 320 -10.06 5.91 -10.88
N GLY A 321 -9.27 4.87 -10.84
CA GLY A 321 -9.39 3.70 -11.70
C GLY A 321 -10.16 2.56 -11.05
N THR A 322 -10.04 1.37 -11.60
CA THR A 322 -10.62 0.15 -11.03
C THR A 322 -9.95 -0.18 -9.71
N ASN A 323 -8.60 -0.14 -9.68
CA ASN A 323 -7.78 -0.66 -8.60
C ASN A 323 -7.17 0.41 -7.70
N TYR A 324 -7.20 1.66 -8.11
CA TYR A 324 -6.57 2.76 -7.37
C TYR A 324 -7.54 3.91 -7.11
N THR A 325 -7.38 4.58 -5.98
CA THR A 325 -8.05 5.85 -5.69
C THR A 325 -7.38 7.00 -6.45
N ALA A 326 -8.11 8.08 -6.71
CA ALA A 326 -7.55 9.27 -7.31
C ALA A 326 -6.51 9.91 -6.37
N PRO A 327 -5.28 10.20 -6.84
CA PRO A 327 -4.31 10.98 -6.07
C PRO A 327 -4.67 12.48 -6.09
N ALA A 328 -4.04 13.27 -5.23
CA ALA A 328 -4.12 14.73 -5.29
C ALA A 328 -3.52 15.24 -6.61
N SER A 329 -4.16 16.25 -7.23
CA SER A 329 -3.67 16.90 -8.44
C SER A 329 -2.34 17.62 -8.23
N LYS A 330 -1.60 17.85 -9.32
CA LYS A 330 -0.33 18.58 -9.35
C LYS A 330 -0.41 19.73 -10.35
N THR A 331 0.38 20.78 -10.11
CA THR A 331 0.38 21.97 -10.94
C THR A 331 1.75 22.27 -11.52
N CYS A 332 1.78 22.78 -12.74
CA CYS A 332 2.96 23.34 -13.40
C CYS A 332 2.69 24.81 -13.75
N ALA A 333 3.58 25.70 -13.30
CA ALA A 333 3.53 27.11 -13.68
C ALA A 333 4.11 27.30 -15.08
N VAL A 334 3.42 28.05 -15.94
CA VAL A 334 3.83 28.31 -17.32
C VAL A 334 3.86 29.80 -17.56
N THR A 335 4.98 30.31 -18.07
CA THR A 335 5.12 31.65 -18.60
C THR A 335 5.32 31.58 -20.12
N VAL A 336 4.55 32.33 -20.88
CA VAL A 336 4.71 32.48 -22.34
C VAL A 336 5.19 33.88 -22.65
N SER A 337 6.34 33.99 -23.30
CA SER A 337 6.98 35.28 -23.66
C SER A 337 7.50 35.19 -25.08
N PHE A 338 6.66 35.55 -26.07
CA PHE A 338 7.01 35.55 -27.47
C PHE A 338 7.52 36.93 -27.86
N LEU A 339 8.70 36.99 -28.51
CA LEU A 339 9.24 38.22 -29.11
C LEU A 339 8.52 38.51 -30.42
N LYS A 340 8.15 39.78 -30.62
CA LYS A 340 7.57 40.28 -31.86
C LYS A 340 8.66 40.82 -32.76
N ASP A 341 8.48 40.70 -34.07
CA ASP A 341 9.43 41.20 -35.09
C ASP A 341 9.64 42.72 -35.02
N ASN A 342 8.56 43.47 -34.76
CA ASN A 342 8.69 44.91 -34.53
C ASN A 342 9.22 45.15 -33.10
N PHE A 343 10.37 45.79 -33.00
CA PHE A 343 11.04 46.08 -31.72
C PHE A 343 10.14 46.83 -30.73
N ALA A 344 9.43 47.87 -31.22
CA ALA A 344 8.59 48.74 -30.38
C ALA A 344 7.44 48.01 -29.70
N ASP A 345 6.95 46.92 -30.29
CA ASP A 345 5.78 46.16 -29.79
C ASP A 345 6.10 45.19 -28.63
N ASN A 346 7.40 45.03 -28.32
CA ASN A 346 7.82 44.18 -27.19
C ASN A 346 7.85 45.00 -25.89
N ASP A 347 7.53 44.38 -24.76
CA ASP A 347 7.77 45.00 -23.47
C ASP A 347 9.28 45.00 -23.13
N TRP A 348 9.67 45.88 -22.19
CA TRP A 348 11.09 46.00 -21.83
C TRP A 348 11.62 44.73 -21.17
N ALA A 349 10.80 44.00 -20.38
CA ALA A 349 11.20 42.74 -19.77
C ALA A 349 11.59 41.69 -20.82
N SER A 350 10.79 41.58 -21.90
CA SER A 350 11.08 40.67 -23.01
C SER A 350 12.34 41.10 -23.80
N ILE A 351 12.56 42.40 -23.98
CA ILE A 351 13.77 42.94 -24.63
C ILE A 351 15.02 42.64 -23.79
N ILE A 352 14.96 42.91 -22.50
CA ILE A 352 16.03 42.59 -21.55
C ILE A 352 16.37 41.09 -21.58
N ALA A 353 15.34 40.22 -21.48
CA ALA A 353 15.54 38.77 -21.51
C ALA A 353 16.20 38.32 -22.84
N ALA A 354 15.78 38.91 -23.99
CA ALA A 354 16.37 38.61 -25.28
C ALA A 354 17.85 39.04 -25.35
N CYS A 355 18.18 40.23 -24.85
CA CYS A 355 19.56 40.69 -24.78
C CYS A 355 20.42 39.83 -23.84
N HIS A 356 19.90 39.50 -22.66
CA HIS A 356 20.63 38.67 -21.69
C HIS A 356 20.89 37.23 -22.17
N SER A 357 19.98 36.68 -22.98
CA SER A 357 20.15 35.34 -23.59
C SER A 357 20.94 35.36 -24.90
N GLY A 358 21.26 36.55 -25.46
CA GLY A 358 21.86 36.70 -26.77
C GLY A 358 20.93 36.32 -27.94
N SER A 359 19.61 36.17 -27.69
CA SER A 359 18.62 35.67 -28.65
C SER A 359 17.72 36.79 -29.17
N VAL A 360 18.30 37.91 -29.62
CA VAL A 360 17.55 39.04 -30.20
C VAL A 360 17.11 38.73 -31.63
N PRO A 361 15.85 39.05 -32.01
CA PRO A 361 15.37 38.89 -33.38
C PRO A 361 16.25 39.62 -34.39
N SER A 362 16.45 39.03 -35.58
CA SER A 362 17.20 39.65 -36.66
C SER A 362 16.52 40.92 -37.20
N THR A 363 15.20 40.99 -37.02
CA THR A 363 14.36 42.15 -37.40
C THR A 363 14.58 43.37 -36.50
N TRP A 364 15.18 43.22 -35.31
CA TRP A 364 15.58 44.34 -34.47
C TRP A 364 16.88 44.90 -34.97
N VAL A 365 16.76 45.94 -35.77
CA VAL A 365 17.89 46.56 -36.48
C VAL A 365 18.25 47.91 -35.89
N VAL A 366 19.47 48.38 -36.19
CA VAL A 366 19.93 49.73 -35.85
C VAL A 366 18.97 50.75 -36.42
N GLY A 367 18.58 51.74 -35.61
CA GLY A 367 17.57 52.74 -35.93
C GLY A 367 16.15 52.39 -35.46
N ASN A 368 15.88 51.14 -35.06
CA ASN A 368 14.60 50.85 -34.38
C ASN A 368 14.53 51.59 -33.05
N SER A 369 13.34 52.09 -32.73
CA SER A 369 13.12 52.94 -31.55
C SER A 369 12.00 52.37 -30.68
N LYS A 370 12.06 52.70 -29.39
CA LYS A 370 11.00 52.38 -28.43
C LYS A 370 10.94 53.43 -27.32
N THR A 371 9.75 53.71 -26.84
CA THR A 371 9.53 54.62 -25.73
C THR A 371 9.91 53.98 -24.38
N MET A 372 10.61 54.75 -23.53
CA MET A 372 10.94 54.41 -22.15
C MET A 372 10.52 55.56 -21.25
N THR A 373 9.99 55.23 -20.07
CA THR A 373 9.63 56.24 -19.04
C THR A 373 10.79 56.46 -18.09
N ILE A 374 11.19 57.71 -17.85
CA ILE A 374 12.16 58.09 -16.83
C ILE A 374 11.53 59.21 -16.00
N ASN A 375 11.41 58.99 -14.66
CA ASN A 375 10.76 59.94 -13.75
C ASN A 375 9.39 60.44 -14.24
N GLY A 376 8.56 59.52 -14.79
CA GLY A 376 7.23 59.81 -15.30
C GLY A 376 7.19 60.50 -16.69
N ALA A 377 8.31 60.94 -17.25
CA ALA A 377 8.42 61.51 -18.60
C ALA A 377 8.78 60.44 -19.63
N SER A 378 8.25 60.58 -20.86
CA SER A 378 8.46 59.63 -21.95
C SER A 378 9.65 60.05 -22.80
N TYR A 379 10.58 59.13 -23.02
CA TYR A 379 11.76 59.30 -23.86
C TYR A 379 11.78 58.19 -24.92
N GLN A 380 12.10 58.58 -26.15
CA GLN A 380 12.39 57.64 -27.20
C GLN A 380 13.84 57.17 -27.07
N VAL A 381 14.06 55.86 -27.27
CA VAL A 381 15.37 55.21 -27.21
C VAL A 381 15.62 54.47 -28.51
N ASP A 382 16.78 54.70 -29.14
CA ASP A 382 17.15 54.07 -30.39
C ASP A 382 18.17 52.97 -30.20
N ILE A 383 18.07 51.90 -30.99
CA ILE A 383 19.17 50.93 -31.16
C ILE A 383 20.26 51.60 -32.00
N ILE A 384 21.44 51.83 -31.41
CA ILE A 384 22.57 52.47 -32.09
C ILE A 384 23.66 51.52 -32.54
N GLY A 385 23.72 50.32 -31.96
CA GLY A 385 24.71 49.29 -32.30
C GLY A 385 24.23 47.88 -31.99
N LYS A 386 24.73 46.91 -32.77
CA LYS A 386 24.56 45.47 -32.54
C LYS A 386 25.92 44.83 -32.34
N ASN A 387 26.08 44.06 -31.23
CA ASN A 387 27.34 43.41 -30.85
C ASN A 387 28.55 44.39 -30.80
N HIS A 388 28.27 45.65 -30.49
CA HIS A 388 29.27 46.73 -30.51
C HIS A 388 30.03 46.75 -29.18
N ASP A 389 29.36 47.00 -28.07
CA ASP A 389 29.96 47.14 -26.77
C ASP A 389 30.36 45.79 -26.14
N THR A 390 31.41 45.81 -25.34
CA THR A 390 31.86 44.61 -24.61
C THR A 390 31.46 44.74 -23.15
N TYR A 391 30.78 43.76 -22.61
CA TYR A 391 30.46 43.71 -21.19
C TYR A 391 31.71 43.60 -20.31
N THR A 392 31.69 44.21 -19.14
CA THR A 392 32.77 44.09 -18.15
C THR A 392 33.00 42.62 -17.75
N ALA A 393 31.93 41.80 -17.72
CA ALA A 393 31.99 40.37 -17.45
C ALA A 393 32.43 39.51 -18.66
N GLY A 394 32.70 40.15 -19.83
CA GLY A 394 33.06 39.47 -21.07
C GLY A 394 31.87 39.24 -22.00
N GLY A 395 32.16 39.06 -23.29
CA GLY A 395 31.15 38.92 -24.33
C GLY A 395 30.67 40.28 -24.86
N LYS A 396 29.90 40.25 -25.96
CA LYS A 396 29.34 41.45 -26.63
C LYS A 396 27.90 41.68 -26.20
N ALA A 397 27.54 42.96 -25.98
CA ALA A 397 26.15 43.36 -25.80
C ALA A 397 25.40 43.22 -27.15
N PRO A 398 24.32 42.42 -27.23
CA PRO A 398 23.58 42.22 -28.45
C PRO A 398 23.03 43.52 -29.04
N LEU A 399 22.59 44.44 -28.19
CA LEU A 399 22.07 45.75 -28.56
C LEU A 399 22.66 46.82 -27.65
N THR A 400 23.03 47.95 -28.27
CA THR A 400 23.36 49.20 -27.57
C THR A 400 22.28 50.22 -27.87
N PHE A 401 21.82 50.87 -26.84
CA PHE A 401 20.76 51.88 -26.91
C PHE A 401 21.30 53.27 -26.60
N GLN A 402 20.66 54.30 -27.14
CA GLN A 402 20.89 55.69 -26.80
C GLN A 402 19.56 56.47 -26.77
N LEU A 403 19.43 57.47 -25.92
CA LEU A 403 18.33 58.42 -26.01
C LEU A 403 18.29 59.04 -27.41
N HIS A 404 17.09 59.03 -28.04
CA HIS A 404 16.86 59.67 -29.35
C HIS A 404 17.14 61.16 -29.27
N ASP A 405 16.56 61.81 -28.27
CA ASP A 405 16.74 63.23 -27.96
C ASP A 405 17.40 63.41 -26.57
N CYS A 406 17.58 64.62 -26.14
CA CYS A 406 18.23 64.97 -24.90
C CYS A 406 17.33 64.62 -23.68
N TYR A 407 17.97 64.23 -22.58
CA TYR A 407 17.34 64.21 -21.27
C TYR A 407 16.88 65.64 -20.87
N ALA A 408 15.79 65.74 -20.12
CA ALA A 408 15.12 67.00 -19.81
C ALA A 408 16.05 68.05 -19.16
N ASP A 409 16.92 67.60 -18.26
CA ASP A 409 17.85 68.48 -17.55
C ASP A 409 19.21 68.58 -18.26
N THR A 410 19.75 69.78 -18.35
CA THR A 410 21.13 69.95 -18.73
C THR A 410 22.04 69.71 -17.52
N LYS A 411 23.23 69.14 -17.73
CA LYS A 411 24.23 68.89 -16.70
C LYS A 411 25.60 69.33 -17.19
N ALA A 412 26.47 69.73 -16.26
CA ALA A 412 27.88 70.00 -16.55
C ALA A 412 28.70 68.70 -16.45
N MET A 413 29.81 68.61 -17.19
CA MET A 413 30.72 67.48 -17.06
C MET A 413 31.41 67.50 -15.67
N ASN A 414 31.75 68.68 -15.17
CA ASN A 414 32.35 68.93 -13.87
C ASN A 414 31.81 70.23 -13.28
N SER A 415 31.92 70.40 -11.96
CA SER A 415 31.58 71.66 -11.27
C SER A 415 32.55 72.77 -11.50
N SER A 416 33.75 72.48 -12.02
CA SER A 416 34.83 73.42 -12.36
C SER A 416 35.36 73.17 -13.80
N ASN A 417 36.05 74.15 -14.33
CA ASN A 417 36.65 74.10 -15.67
C ASN A 417 37.91 73.22 -15.69
N THR A 418 37.69 71.90 -15.61
CA THR A 418 38.77 70.89 -15.70
C THR A 418 38.23 69.64 -16.39
N ASN A 419 39.08 69.05 -17.24
CA ASN A 419 38.85 67.69 -17.76
C ASN A 419 39.88 66.68 -17.20
N SER A 420 40.57 67.06 -16.10
CA SER A 420 41.54 66.18 -15.42
C SER A 420 40.87 64.89 -14.96
N GLY A 421 41.51 63.75 -15.23
CA GLY A 421 40.97 62.43 -14.99
C GLY A 421 39.94 61.97 -16.01
N GLY A 422 39.65 62.82 -17.02
CA GLY A 422 38.76 62.47 -18.11
C GLY A 422 37.36 62.01 -17.68
N TRP A 423 36.79 61.09 -18.41
CA TRP A 423 35.49 60.44 -18.10
C TRP A 423 35.54 59.70 -16.75
N THR A 424 36.70 59.11 -16.41
CA THR A 424 36.88 58.29 -15.20
C THR A 424 36.49 59.05 -13.95
N SER A 425 36.85 60.36 -13.86
CA SER A 425 36.69 61.16 -12.67
C SER A 425 35.60 62.24 -12.73
N CYS A 426 34.95 62.43 -13.91
CA CYS A 426 34.00 63.53 -14.08
C CYS A 426 32.71 63.33 -13.29
N ALA A 427 32.08 64.45 -12.87
CA ALA A 427 30.80 64.45 -12.14
C ALA A 427 29.65 63.90 -12.97
N MET A 428 29.72 64.04 -14.30
CA MET A 428 28.73 63.42 -15.20
C MET A 428 28.63 61.92 -14.97
N ARG A 429 29.77 61.23 -14.93
CA ARG A 429 29.85 59.78 -14.75
C ARG A 429 29.56 59.37 -13.31
N SER A 430 30.16 60.05 -12.32
CA SER A 430 30.15 59.62 -10.92
C SER A 430 28.89 60.02 -10.16
N THR A 431 28.16 61.04 -10.63
CA THR A 431 27.02 61.64 -9.91
C THR A 431 25.76 61.77 -10.77
N HIS A 432 25.85 62.38 -11.97
CA HIS A 432 24.65 62.72 -12.73
C HIS A 432 23.99 61.49 -13.39
N LEU A 433 24.76 60.64 -14.05
CA LEU A 433 24.22 59.44 -14.67
C LEU A 433 23.68 58.43 -13.67
N PRO A 434 24.34 58.14 -12.53
CA PRO A 434 23.77 57.32 -11.45
C PRO A 434 22.45 57.86 -10.91
N ALA A 435 22.31 59.17 -10.73
CA ALA A 435 21.07 59.80 -10.29
C ALA A 435 19.95 59.63 -11.35
N ILE A 436 20.27 59.73 -12.65
CA ILE A 436 19.30 59.46 -13.70
C ILE A 436 18.91 57.99 -13.76
N LEU A 437 19.86 57.07 -13.60
CA LEU A 437 19.60 55.62 -13.52
C LEU A 437 18.59 55.29 -12.43
N ALA A 438 18.74 55.90 -11.25
CA ALA A 438 17.82 55.70 -10.12
C ALA A 438 16.38 56.16 -10.37
N LEU A 439 16.15 57.01 -11.39
CA LEU A 439 14.83 57.48 -11.80
C LEU A 439 14.17 56.61 -12.91
N MET A 440 14.88 55.62 -13.41
CA MET A 440 14.34 54.68 -14.39
C MET A 440 13.46 53.61 -13.72
N PRO A 441 12.55 52.91 -14.45
CA PRO A 441 11.82 51.78 -13.91
C PRO A 441 12.78 50.71 -13.36
N THR A 442 12.39 50.07 -12.25
CA THR A 442 13.23 49.07 -11.55
C THR A 442 13.67 47.94 -12.48
N GLU A 443 12.80 47.49 -13.40
CA GLU A 443 13.13 46.45 -14.38
C GLU A 443 14.27 46.88 -15.31
N ILE A 444 14.30 48.13 -15.73
CA ILE A 444 15.35 48.71 -16.58
C ILE A 444 16.66 48.82 -15.80
N GLN A 445 16.62 49.39 -14.58
CA GLN A 445 17.78 49.48 -13.70
C GLN A 445 18.48 48.13 -13.47
N ASN A 446 17.67 47.09 -13.22
CA ASN A 446 18.14 45.72 -12.98
C ASN A 446 18.60 45.03 -14.26
N GLY A 447 18.02 45.38 -15.40
CA GLY A 447 18.35 44.81 -16.69
C GLY A 447 19.66 45.35 -17.29
N ILE A 448 20.02 46.59 -16.98
CA ILE A 448 21.22 47.22 -17.53
C ILE A 448 22.48 46.56 -17.00
N ARG A 449 23.35 46.14 -17.92
CA ARG A 449 24.67 45.56 -17.64
C ARG A 449 25.79 46.57 -17.87
N GLU A 450 26.89 46.45 -17.13
CA GLU A 450 28.07 47.28 -17.28
C GLU A 450 28.84 46.88 -18.52
N VAL A 451 29.26 47.90 -19.27
CA VAL A 451 30.11 47.76 -20.45
C VAL A 451 31.40 48.54 -20.29
N ASN A 452 32.45 48.07 -20.93
CA ASN A 452 33.75 48.74 -20.97
C ASN A 452 33.72 49.93 -21.92
N LYS A 453 34.01 51.11 -21.40
CA LYS A 453 34.13 52.33 -22.20
C LYS A 453 35.56 52.86 -22.15
N LEU A 454 36.09 53.20 -23.32
CA LEU A 454 37.42 53.71 -23.52
C LEU A 454 37.42 55.25 -23.58
N THR A 455 38.31 55.90 -22.85
CA THR A 455 38.38 57.37 -22.86
C THR A 455 39.76 57.86 -22.45
N SER A 456 40.17 59.02 -22.97
CA SER A 456 41.39 59.72 -22.56
C SER A 456 41.35 60.09 -21.07
N ALA A 457 42.52 60.07 -20.42
CA ALA A 457 42.68 60.52 -19.05
C ALA A 457 42.47 62.03 -18.84
N GLY A 458 42.22 62.79 -19.90
CA GLY A 458 42.10 64.24 -19.85
C GLY A 458 43.45 64.97 -19.64
N SER A 459 43.40 66.24 -19.38
CA SER A 459 44.61 67.10 -19.19
C SER A 459 45.61 66.96 -20.32
N GLN A 460 45.12 66.89 -21.57
CA GLN A 460 45.93 66.72 -22.78
C GLN A 460 46.68 65.36 -22.83
N SER A 461 46.24 64.37 -22.10
CA SER A 461 46.86 63.02 -22.05
C SER A 461 46.39 62.18 -23.23
N ALA A 462 47.32 61.46 -23.84
CA ALA A 462 47.03 60.40 -24.81
C ALA A 462 46.72 59.05 -24.17
N THR A 463 46.83 58.92 -22.86
CA THR A 463 46.56 57.68 -22.11
C THR A 463 45.06 57.37 -22.18
N ILE A 464 44.73 56.18 -22.63
CA ILE A 464 43.35 55.69 -22.68
C ILE A 464 43.05 54.79 -21.46
N ASN A 465 42.06 55.22 -20.71
CA ASN A 465 41.51 54.48 -19.58
C ASN A 465 40.31 53.66 -19.99
N THR A 466 40.06 52.58 -19.28
CA THR A 466 38.83 51.77 -19.41
C THR A 466 37.99 51.96 -18.15
N THR A 467 36.69 52.23 -18.34
CA THR A 467 35.71 52.32 -17.23
C THR A 467 34.59 51.30 -17.45
N ALA A 468 34.03 50.80 -16.34
CA ALA A 468 32.85 49.97 -16.35
C ALA A 468 31.63 50.85 -16.08
N ASP A 469 30.72 50.95 -17.06
CA ASP A 469 29.63 51.92 -17.05
C ASP A 469 28.27 51.25 -17.36
N LYS A 470 27.26 51.50 -16.54
CA LYS A 470 25.84 51.16 -16.80
C LYS A 470 25.22 52.17 -17.76
N LEU A 471 25.31 53.44 -17.42
CA LEU A 471 24.98 54.55 -18.32
C LEU A 471 26.26 55.25 -18.76
N PHE A 472 26.36 55.63 -20.02
CA PHE A 472 27.54 56.29 -20.55
C PHE A 472 27.19 57.34 -21.61
N LEU A 473 28.04 58.34 -21.77
CA LEU A 473 28.00 59.20 -22.97
C LEU A 473 28.85 58.55 -24.06
N LEU A 474 28.55 58.87 -25.33
CA LEU A 474 29.36 58.44 -26.46
C LEU A 474 30.64 59.28 -26.54
N SER A 475 31.72 58.71 -27.09
CA SER A 475 32.90 59.48 -27.45
C SER A 475 32.76 60.14 -28.81
N GLU A 476 33.62 61.10 -29.12
CA GLU A 476 33.67 61.76 -30.45
C GLU A 476 33.85 60.72 -31.56
N VAL A 477 34.76 59.77 -31.40
CA VAL A 477 34.97 58.71 -32.42
C VAL A 477 33.78 57.75 -32.52
N GLU A 478 33.05 57.49 -31.47
CA GLU A 478 31.84 56.67 -31.52
C GLU A 478 30.70 57.35 -32.32
N VAL A 479 30.69 58.68 -32.34
CA VAL A 479 29.71 59.47 -33.12
C VAL A 479 30.21 59.76 -34.54
N PHE A 480 31.44 60.19 -34.68
CA PHE A 480 31.94 60.75 -35.98
C PHE A 480 32.81 59.76 -36.77
N GLY A 481 33.32 58.69 -36.16
CA GLY A 481 34.26 57.72 -36.75
C GLY A 481 35.68 58.26 -36.90
N SER A 482 35.91 59.50 -36.50
CA SER A 482 37.21 60.18 -36.50
C SER A 482 37.31 61.13 -35.31
N THR A 483 38.49 61.57 -34.96
CA THR A 483 38.77 62.57 -33.93
C THR A 483 39.08 63.90 -34.51
N SER A 484 38.28 64.92 -34.17
CA SER A 484 38.58 66.35 -34.51
C SER A 484 39.18 67.05 -33.30
N TYR A 485 38.69 66.68 -32.09
CA TYR A 485 39.03 67.33 -30.83
C TYR A 485 39.49 66.38 -29.74
N SER A 486 39.06 65.10 -29.81
CA SER A 486 39.43 64.10 -28.78
C SER A 486 40.76 63.42 -29.12
N ALA A 487 41.24 62.62 -28.14
CA ALA A 487 42.35 61.70 -28.31
C ALA A 487 41.93 60.48 -29.15
N ALA A 488 42.86 59.86 -29.86
CA ALA A 488 42.61 58.59 -30.54
C ALA A 488 42.47 57.45 -29.52
N GLY A 489 41.68 56.41 -29.91
CA GLY A 489 41.56 55.19 -29.10
C GLY A 489 40.33 55.15 -28.18
N GLU A 490 39.41 56.09 -28.26
CA GLU A 490 38.22 56.15 -27.41
C GLU A 490 37.04 55.32 -27.94
N GLY A 491 37.28 54.25 -28.69
CA GLY A 491 36.29 53.34 -29.20
C GLY A 491 36.23 53.29 -30.72
N THR A 492 35.09 52.84 -31.28
CA THR A 492 34.80 52.77 -32.71
C THR A 492 33.41 53.31 -32.96
N GLN A 493 33.17 53.82 -34.22
CA GLN A 493 31.89 54.41 -34.56
C GLN A 493 30.71 53.41 -34.49
N TYR A 494 29.63 53.85 -33.88
CA TYR A 494 28.38 53.07 -33.87
C TYR A 494 27.76 53.00 -35.27
N ASP A 495 27.19 51.84 -35.58
CA ASP A 495 26.55 51.59 -36.89
C ASP A 495 25.45 52.60 -37.21
N TYR A 496 24.73 53.11 -36.20
CA TYR A 496 23.73 54.17 -36.34
C TYR A 496 24.31 55.40 -37.03
N TYR A 497 25.39 55.89 -36.51
CA TYR A 497 26.03 57.08 -37.02
C TYR A 497 26.84 56.82 -38.31
N LYS A 498 27.39 55.62 -38.45
CA LYS A 498 28.06 55.18 -39.67
C LYS A 498 27.09 55.07 -40.85
N ALA A 499 25.83 54.75 -40.63
CA ALA A 499 24.76 54.71 -41.61
C ALA A 499 24.26 56.12 -42.03
N GLY A 500 24.84 57.22 -41.49
CA GLY A 500 24.47 58.59 -41.82
C GLY A 500 23.25 59.14 -41.07
N ASN A 501 22.77 58.44 -40.04
CA ASN A 501 21.67 58.96 -39.21
C ASN A 501 22.04 60.25 -38.49
N SER A 502 21.00 61.04 -38.16
CA SER A 502 21.15 62.36 -37.56
C SER A 502 21.93 62.32 -36.24
N LYS A 503 22.88 63.27 -36.12
CA LYS A 503 23.60 63.55 -34.88
C LYS A 503 22.94 64.69 -34.09
N VAL A 504 21.97 65.39 -34.70
CA VAL A 504 21.18 66.45 -34.08
C VAL A 504 20.24 65.80 -33.06
N LYS A 505 20.24 66.26 -31.80
CA LYS A 505 19.31 65.89 -30.80
C LYS A 505 18.57 67.12 -30.28
N ASN A 506 17.28 66.94 -29.98
CA ASN A 506 16.44 68.01 -29.52
C ASN A 506 16.32 68.04 -27.98
N ARG A 507 16.09 69.22 -27.45
CA ARG A 507 15.65 69.48 -26.11
C ARG A 507 14.46 70.43 -26.17
N ASN A 508 13.34 70.02 -25.58
CA ASN A 508 12.09 70.79 -25.61
C ASN A 508 11.71 71.25 -27.07
N GLY A 509 11.86 70.31 -28.01
CA GLY A 509 11.49 70.54 -29.41
C GLY A 509 12.50 71.37 -30.25
N SER A 510 13.62 71.80 -29.68
CA SER A 510 14.66 72.59 -30.41
C SER A 510 16.00 71.86 -30.36
N ALA A 511 16.74 71.95 -31.47
CA ALA A 511 18.07 71.39 -31.62
C ALA A 511 19.01 71.93 -30.52
N ALA A 512 19.74 71.04 -29.87
CA ALA A 512 20.56 71.38 -28.72
C ALA A 512 21.93 70.69 -28.81
N SER A 513 22.95 71.36 -28.24
CA SER A 513 24.26 70.70 -28.07
C SER A 513 24.25 69.68 -26.92
N TRP A 514 24.80 68.51 -27.19
CA TRP A 514 24.83 67.39 -26.20
C TRP A 514 26.25 66.85 -25.98
N TRP A 515 26.56 66.51 -24.74
CA TRP A 515 27.85 66.07 -24.27
C TRP A 515 28.30 64.74 -24.87
N GLU A 516 29.57 64.68 -25.25
CA GLU A 516 30.35 63.47 -25.43
C GLU A 516 31.22 63.22 -24.20
N ARG A 517 31.66 61.97 -23.97
CA ARG A 517 32.56 61.66 -22.81
C ARG A 517 34.02 62.04 -23.08
N SER A 518 34.38 62.37 -24.31
CA SER A 518 35.73 62.67 -24.75
C SER A 518 36.26 63.98 -24.14
N PRO A 519 37.37 63.98 -23.39
CA PRO A 519 38.09 65.22 -23.06
C PRO A 519 38.68 65.82 -24.29
N TYR A 520 38.68 67.15 -24.37
CA TYR A 520 39.36 67.86 -25.51
C TYR A 520 40.87 67.63 -25.34
N ALA A 521 41.53 67.11 -26.39
CA ALA A 521 42.95 66.73 -26.37
C ALA A 521 43.92 67.93 -26.30
N SER A 522 43.49 69.14 -26.68
CA SER A 522 44.33 70.33 -26.73
C SER A 522 44.14 71.29 -25.54
N TYR A 523 43.10 71.08 -24.69
CA TYR A 523 42.81 71.94 -23.53
C TYR A 523 42.36 71.13 -22.33
N SER A 524 42.94 71.37 -21.16
CA SER A 524 42.64 70.69 -19.91
C SER A 524 41.32 71.10 -19.21
N THR A 525 40.57 72.05 -19.83
CA THR A 525 39.38 72.66 -19.27
C THR A 525 38.09 72.29 -20.00
N ARG A 526 38.16 71.51 -21.08
CA ARG A 526 37.03 71.29 -21.99
C ARG A 526 36.76 69.82 -22.25
N PHE A 527 35.48 69.53 -22.59
CA PHE A 527 35.06 68.26 -23.14
C PHE A 527 34.45 68.46 -24.53
N CYS A 528 34.48 67.42 -25.34
CA CYS A 528 33.83 67.37 -26.64
C CYS A 528 32.32 67.31 -26.53
N LEU A 529 31.65 67.80 -27.55
CA LEU A 529 30.18 67.73 -27.69
C LEU A 529 29.78 67.68 -29.15
N VAL A 530 28.56 67.27 -29.42
CA VAL A 530 27.91 67.51 -30.72
C VAL A 530 27.09 68.78 -30.59
N ASN A 531 27.29 69.72 -31.50
CA ASN A 531 26.57 71.00 -31.50
C ASN A 531 25.14 70.88 -32.09
N GLY A 532 24.29 71.88 -31.94
CA GLY A 532 22.90 71.84 -32.36
C GLY A 532 22.68 71.63 -33.89
N ASN A 533 23.71 71.76 -34.71
CA ASN A 533 23.63 71.43 -36.15
C ASN A 533 24.23 70.06 -36.49
N GLY A 534 24.61 69.27 -35.47
CA GLY A 534 25.15 67.92 -35.64
C GLY A 534 26.65 67.83 -35.86
N GLY A 535 27.37 68.95 -35.83
CA GLY A 535 28.83 68.98 -35.97
C GLY A 535 29.59 68.77 -34.70
N ALA A 536 30.83 68.28 -34.81
CA ALA A 536 31.76 68.18 -33.67
C ALA A 536 32.13 69.57 -33.13
N ASN A 537 32.22 69.66 -31.80
CA ASN A 537 32.61 70.90 -31.11
C ASN A 537 33.11 70.57 -29.68
N TYR A 538 33.43 71.56 -28.89
CA TYR A 538 33.90 71.47 -27.53
C TYR A 538 33.46 72.67 -26.70
N ILE A 539 33.35 72.53 -25.38
CA ILE A 539 33.09 73.66 -24.48
C ILE A 539 33.69 73.41 -23.13
N THR A 540 33.72 74.39 -22.26
CA THR A 540 34.22 74.29 -20.89
C THR A 540 33.46 73.29 -20.11
N ALA A 541 34.16 72.51 -19.26
CA ALA A 541 33.64 71.38 -18.50
C ALA A 541 32.52 71.78 -17.52
N SER A 542 32.51 73.04 -17.06
CA SER A 542 31.51 73.56 -16.11
C SER A 542 30.22 74.10 -16.79
N ASP A 543 30.18 74.17 -18.13
CA ASP A 543 28.96 74.56 -18.81
C ASP A 543 27.91 73.44 -18.76
N ALA A 544 26.68 73.82 -18.56
CA ALA A 544 25.58 72.84 -18.62
C ALA A 544 25.13 72.62 -20.07
N ARG A 545 25.18 71.38 -20.54
CA ARG A 545 24.69 70.95 -21.88
C ARG A 545 23.79 69.74 -21.74
N CYS A 546 23.16 69.39 -22.84
CA CYS A 546 22.26 68.25 -22.89
C CYS A 546 22.99 66.93 -22.64
N VAL A 547 22.25 65.98 -22.08
CA VAL A 547 22.69 64.62 -21.81
C VAL A 547 21.92 63.63 -22.68
N ALA A 548 22.63 62.90 -23.55
CA ALA A 548 22.06 61.83 -24.39
C ALA A 548 22.86 60.55 -24.16
N PHE A 549 22.56 59.91 -23.04
CA PHE A 549 23.28 58.72 -22.59
C PHE A 549 22.90 57.47 -23.36
N GLY A 550 23.85 56.52 -23.43
CA GLY A 550 23.65 55.15 -23.88
C GLY A 550 23.69 54.15 -22.75
N PHE A 551 23.20 52.94 -23.03
CA PHE A 551 23.20 51.80 -22.13
C PHE A 551 23.08 50.47 -22.89
N CYS A 552 23.36 49.35 -22.23
CA CYS A 552 23.19 48.01 -22.76
C CYS A 552 22.45 47.13 -21.75
N PHE A 553 21.66 46.19 -22.26
CA PHE A 553 21.05 45.15 -21.42
C PHE A 553 21.84 43.85 -21.45
#